data_95c8a84af80c6e271d0c96b69841f20a
#
_entry.id   95c8a84af80c6e271d0c96b69841f20a
#
_cell.length_a   1.000
_cell.length_b   1.000
_cell.length_c   1.000
_cell.angle_alpha   90.00
_cell.angle_beta   90.00
_cell.angle_gamma   90.00
#
_symmetry.space_group_name_H-M   'P 1'
#
loop_
_entity.id
_entity.type
_entity.pdbx_description
1 polymer ?
#
loop_
_entity_poly.entity_id
_entity_poly.type
_entity_poly.pdbx_seq_one_letter_code
_entity_poly.pdbx_strand_id
1 'polypeptide(L)'
;MSGLAAELERYLELRRQMGFKLHRAEKLLRQFVAYCEAQGIEVVTAAVALQWATLPERPSLAWVSMRLGVVRGFTRHLSLVDERHQAVPTSLVPARPTRATPYLYSEQEVTAVMAAAHSLGSPMRQASYAAIVGLLWATGMRVGEAFALDTADVDLAGGVLTVREAKFGKTRELPVHETTTEALGAYLERRHRLCPQPTSPAFLLSAAGTRVRYDNFHLGFQQLVRHAGLNARSAHCRPRPHDLRHSFAVRTLTGWYRNGIDVEAMLPRLSTYLGHVHPGQTYWYLSAAPELLGLAAERLAHTSEAHR
;
A
#
# COMPACT_ATOMS: atom_id res chain seq x y z
N MET A 1 34.72 -12.82 0.65
CA MET A 1 33.39 -12.61 0.01
C MET A 1 33.49 -13.20 -1.38
N SER A 2 32.52 -13.99 -1.80
CA SER A 2 32.44 -14.49 -3.18
C SER A 2 32.35 -13.34 -4.18
N GLY A 3 32.69 -13.59 -5.46
CA GLY A 3 32.55 -12.59 -6.51
C GLY A 3 31.13 -12.05 -6.61
N LEU A 4 30.09 -12.92 -6.43
CA LEU A 4 28.67 -12.52 -6.48
C LEU A 4 28.27 -11.63 -5.29
N ALA A 5 28.79 -11.87 -4.08
CA ALA A 5 28.49 -11.01 -2.92
C ALA A 5 29.09 -9.61 -3.10
N ALA A 6 30.32 -9.51 -3.63
CA ALA A 6 30.94 -8.22 -3.90
C ALA A 6 30.17 -7.44 -4.98
N GLU A 7 29.73 -8.11 -6.05
CA GLU A 7 28.91 -7.51 -7.09
C GLU A 7 27.54 -7.08 -6.59
N LEU A 8 26.95 -7.83 -5.65
CA LEU A 8 25.68 -7.43 -5.02
C LEU A 8 25.83 -6.11 -4.26
N GLU A 9 26.91 -5.95 -3.47
CA GLU A 9 27.13 -4.68 -2.74
C GLU A 9 27.30 -3.49 -3.70
N ARG A 10 28.07 -3.66 -4.78
CA ARG A 10 28.23 -2.62 -5.82
C ARG A 10 26.89 -2.25 -6.45
N TYR A 11 26.08 -3.26 -6.80
CA TYR A 11 24.75 -3.06 -7.37
C TYR A 11 23.83 -2.31 -6.40
N LEU A 12 23.78 -2.70 -5.13
CA LEU A 12 22.96 -2.06 -4.11
C LEU A 12 23.36 -0.61 -3.88
N GLU A 13 24.68 -0.35 -3.82
CA GLU A 13 25.20 1.00 -3.65
C GLU A 13 24.83 1.90 -4.84
N LEU A 14 25.07 1.43 -6.07
CA LEU A 14 24.68 2.15 -7.29
C LEU A 14 23.19 2.49 -7.28
N ARG A 15 22.34 1.53 -6.94
CA ARG A 15 20.88 1.75 -6.91
C ARG A 15 20.45 2.71 -5.81
N ARG A 16 21.14 2.73 -4.67
CA ARG A 16 20.89 3.67 -3.57
C ARG A 16 21.29 5.09 -3.97
N GLN A 17 22.42 5.27 -4.65
CA GLN A 17 22.85 6.57 -5.19
C GLN A 17 21.82 7.13 -6.19
N MET A 18 21.13 6.27 -6.93
CA MET A 18 19.99 6.64 -7.80
C MET A 18 18.67 6.88 -7.04
N GLY A 19 18.65 6.89 -5.70
CA GLY A 19 17.49 7.18 -4.87
C GLY A 19 16.56 6.01 -4.58
N PHE A 20 16.92 4.75 -4.88
CA PHE A 20 16.09 3.58 -4.59
C PHE A 20 16.30 3.09 -3.16
N LYS A 21 15.22 2.98 -2.36
CA LYS A 21 15.28 2.52 -0.94
C LYS A 21 15.57 1.01 -0.78
N LEU A 22 15.29 0.17 -1.74
CA LEU A 22 15.61 -1.26 -1.91
C LEU A 22 15.39 -2.22 -0.71
N HIS A 23 14.80 -1.84 0.41
CA HIS A 23 14.72 -2.65 1.65
C HIS A 23 14.27 -4.10 1.43
N ARG A 24 13.18 -4.30 0.68
CA ARG A 24 12.67 -5.65 0.39
C ARG A 24 13.51 -6.35 -0.69
N ALA A 25 13.93 -5.60 -1.71
CA ALA A 25 14.72 -6.14 -2.80
C ALA A 25 16.09 -6.63 -2.30
N GLU A 26 16.76 -5.86 -1.46
CA GLU A 26 18.03 -6.24 -0.84
C GLU A 26 17.92 -7.57 -0.08
N LYS A 27 16.90 -7.73 0.78
CA LYS A 27 16.69 -8.99 1.51
C LYS A 27 16.59 -10.19 0.57
N LEU A 28 15.85 -10.06 -0.52
CA LEU A 28 15.68 -11.13 -1.50
C LEU A 28 16.93 -11.37 -2.32
N LEU A 29 17.67 -10.33 -2.68
CA LEU A 29 18.93 -10.45 -3.41
C LEU A 29 20.01 -11.13 -2.55
N ARG A 30 20.10 -10.78 -1.27
CA ARG A 30 21.01 -11.48 -0.34
C ARG A 30 20.66 -12.96 -0.20
N GLN A 31 19.36 -13.30 -0.16
CA GLN A 31 18.91 -14.71 -0.16
C GLN A 31 19.28 -15.43 -1.46
N PHE A 32 19.19 -14.73 -2.59
CA PHE A 32 19.54 -15.29 -3.89
C PHE A 32 21.05 -15.55 -3.98
N VAL A 33 21.88 -14.59 -3.59
CA VAL A 33 23.35 -14.75 -3.58
C VAL A 33 23.76 -15.86 -2.63
N ALA A 34 23.21 -15.91 -1.41
CA ALA A 34 23.51 -16.98 -0.46
C ALA A 34 23.11 -18.37 -1.02
N TYR A 35 22.01 -18.45 -1.77
CA TYR A 35 21.65 -19.68 -2.48
C TYR A 35 22.69 -20.07 -3.53
N CYS A 36 23.14 -19.13 -4.36
CA CYS A 36 24.17 -19.38 -5.37
C CYS A 36 25.47 -19.87 -4.72
N GLU A 37 25.90 -19.23 -3.64
CA GLU A 37 27.10 -19.62 -2.89
C GLU A 37 26.99 -21.04 -2.30
N ALA A 38 25.84 -21.35 -1.69
CA ALA A 38 25.58 -22.68 -1.11
C ALA A 38 25.58 -23.81 -2.15
N GLN A 39 25.26 -23.48 -3.42
CA GLN A 39 25.28 -24.43 -4.54
C GLN A 39 26.58 -24.39 -5.37
N GLY A 40 27.58 -23.59 -4.96
CA GLY A 40 28.82 -23.41 -5.71
C GLY A 40 28.63 -22.79 -7.10
N ILE A 41 27.57 -21.97 -7.26
CA ILE A 41 27.24 -21.32 -8.56
C ILE A 41 28.03 -20.03 -8.69
N GLU A 42 28.97 -20.00 -9.59
CA GLU A 42 29.75 -18.80 -9.91
C GLU A 42 29.12 -17.98 -11.05
N VAL A 43 28.46 -18.66 -11.98
CA VAL A 43 27.81 -18.03 -13.16
C VAL A 43 26.28 -18.13 -13.04
N VAL A 44 25.63 -16.99 -12.97
CA VAL A 44 24.18 -16.90 -12.85
C VAL A 44 23.51 -16.98 -14.22
N THR A 45 22.63 -17.98 -14.38
CA THR A 45 21.81 -18.15 -15.59
C THR A 45 20.33 -17.90 -15.28
N ALA A 46 19.50 -17.76 -16.33
CA ALA A 46 18.04 -17.65 -16.17
C ALA A 46 17.44 -18.91 -15.49
N ALA A 47 18.03 -20.09 -15.73
CA ALA A 47 17.61 -21.34 -15.09
C ALA A 47 17.87 -21.32 -13.59
N VAL A 48 19.05 -20.88 -13.14
CA VAL A 48 19.39 -20.71 -11.72
C VAL A 48 18.44 -19.75 -11.02
N ALA A 49 18.13 -18.61 -11.65
CA ALA A 49 17.18 -17.64 -11.10
C ALA A 49 15.77 -18.23 -10.96
N LEU A 50 15.32 -19.02 -11.94
CA LEU A 50 14.02 -19.71 -11.89
C LEU A 50 13.99 -20.76 -10.80
N GLN A 51 15.03 -21.59 -10.69
CA GLN A 51 15.15 -22.61 -9.66
C GLN A 51 15.06 -21.98 -8.26
N TRP A 52 15.82 -20.93 -8.00
CA TRP A 52 15.71 -20.18 -6.73
C TRP A 52 14.33 -19.58 -6.51
N ALA A 53 13.70 -19.03 -7.55
CA ALA A 53 12.38 -18.40 -7.41
C ALA A 53 11.28 -19.41 -7.05
N THR A 54 11.47 -20.66 -7.40
CA THR A 54 10.51 -21.76 -7.16
C THR A 54 10.84 -22.63 -5.94
N LEU A 55 11.91 -22.37 -5.20
CA LEU A 55 12.29 -23.13 -4.00
C LEU A 55 11.20 -23.32 -2.93
N PRO A 56 10.34 -22.33 -2.60
CA PRO A 56 9.24 -22.55 -1.66
C PRO A 56 8.28 -23.62 -2.19
N GLU A 57 7.82 -24.52 -1.33
CA GLU A 57 6.82 -25.51 -1.70
C GLU A 57 5.55 -24.82 -2.22
N ARG A 58 5.13 -25.18 -3.44
CA ARG A 58 3.93 -24.66 -4.13
C ARG A 58 3.85 -23.13 -4.17
N PRO A 59 4.87 -22.42 -4.68
CA PRO A 59 4.85 -20.97 -4.75
C PRO A 59 3.75 -20.54 -5.72
N SER A 60 3.02 -19.47 -5.38
CA SER A 60 2.11 -18.85 -6.34
C SER A 60 2.89 -18.22 -7.50
N LEU A 61 2.32 -18.19 -8.71
CA LEU A 61 2.93 -17.53 -9.87
C LEU A 61 3.28 -16.06 -9.58
N ALA A 62 2.44 -15.36 -8.80
CA ALA A 62 2.70 -14.00 -8.38
C ALA A 62 3.96 -13.89 -7.51
N TRP A 63 4.19 -14.86 -6.63
CA TRP A 63 5.39 -14.92 -5.80
C TRP A 63 6.65 -15.19 -6.64
N VAL A 64 6.60 -16.17 -7.55
CA VAL A 64 7.70 -16.47 -8.47
C VAL A 64 8.03 -15.25 -9.33
N SER A 65 7.01 -14.64 -9.94
CA SER A 65 7.16 -13.42 -10.77
C SER A 65 7.79 -12.26 -9.99
N MET A 66 7.40 -12.08 -8.72
CA MET A 66 7.96 -11.04 -7.86
C MET A 66 9.43 -11.32 -7.53
N ARG A 67 9.80 -12.56 -7.17
CA ARG A 67 11.20 -12.95 -6.90
C ARG A 67 12.07 -12.75 -8.14
N LEU A 68 11.62 -13.24 -9.30
CA LEU A 68 12.31 -13.03 -10.58
C LEU A 68 12.42 -11.55 -10.96
N GLY A 69 11.38 -10.75 -10.68
CA GLY A 69 11.40 -9.30 -10.91
C GLY A 69 12.51 -8.59 -10.12
N VAL A 70 12.75 -9.02 -8.88
CA VAL A 70 13.83 -8.47 -8.05
C VAL A 70 15.21 -8.88 -8.59
N VAL A 71 15.39 -10.17 -8.90
CA VAL A 71 16.67 -10.73 -9.38
C VAL A 71 17.03 -10.21 -10.78
N ARG A 72 16.05 -9.91 -11.62
CA ARG A 72 16.26 -9.42 -13.00
C ARG A 72 17.11 -8.18 -13.08
N GLY A 73 16.93 -7.21 -12.16
CA GLY A 73 17.75 -6.01 -12.12
C GLY A 73 19.22 -6.33 -11.81
N PHE A 74 19.45 -7.25 -10.89
CA PHE A 74 20.79 -7.68 -10.51
C PHE A 74 21.46 -8.53 -11.59
N THR A 75 20.74 -9.49 -12.17
CA THR A 75 21.33 -10.33 -13.26
C THR A 75 21.64 -9.53 -14.51
N ARG A 76 20.87 -8.46 -14.81
CA ARG A 76 21.24 -7.51 -15.86
C ARG A 76 22.54 -6.77 -15.52
N HIS A 77 22.73 -6.38 -14.25
CA HIS A 77 23.98 -5.77 -13.83
C HIS A 77 25.14 -6.75 -13.98
N LEU A 78 24.98 -7.99 -13.53
CA LEU A 78 26.01 -9.04 -13.66
C LEU A 78 26.40 -9.27 -15.13
N SER A 79 25.42 -9.35 -16.04
CA SER A 79 25.70 -9.58 -17.47
C SER A 79 26.40 -8.41 -18.17
N LEU A 80 26.42 -7.22 -17.58
CA LEU A 80 27.22 -6.09 -18.06
C LEU A 80 28.65 -6.11 -17.55
N VAL A 81 28.90 -6.79 -16.42
CA VAL A 81 30.24 -6.95 -15.83
C VAL A 81 30.96 -8.17 -16.39
N ASP A 82 30.22 -9.28 -16.56
CA ASP A 82 30.72 -10.54 -17.09
C ASP A 82 29.66 -11.18 -17.98
N GLU A 83 29.92 -11.30 -19.27
CA GLU A 83 28.99 -11.82 -20.30
C GLU A 83 28.57 -13.28 -20.10
N ARG A 84 29.30 -14.03 -19.26
CA ARG A 84 28.90 -15.39 -18.88
C ARG A 84 27.59 -15.43 -18.09
N HIS A 85 27.27 -14.35 -17.36
CA HIS A 85 25.99 -14.24 -16.66
C HIS A 85 24.86 -13.91 -17.63
N GLN A 86 23.68 -14.49 -17.39
CA GLN A 86 22.49 -14.27 -18.18
C GLN A 86 21.49 -13.36 -17.47
N ALA A 87 21.08 -12.30 -18.15
CA ALA A 87 19.96 -11.49 -17.67
C ALA A 87 18.65 -12.30 -17.72
N VAL A 88 17.87 -12.28 -16.66
CA VAL A 88 16.58 -12.98 -16.57
C VAL A 88 15.57 -12.31 -17.52
N PRO A 89 15.04 -13.02 -18.54
CA PRO A 89 14.05 -12.48 -19.47
C PRO A 89 12.73 -12.09 -18.78
N THR A 90 12.03 -11.10 -19.32
CA THR A 90 10.71 -10.71 -18.84
C THR A 90 9.64 -11.76 -19.15
N SER A 91 9.83 -12.53 -20.20
CA SER A 91 8.95 -13.59 -20.69
C SER A 91 9.09 -14.92 -19.95
N LEU A 92 10.07 -15.09 -19.04
CA LEU A 92 10.36 -16.34 -18.37
C LEU A 92 9.17 -16.86 -17.52
N VAL A 93 8.37 -15.93 -16.98
CA VAL A 93 7.08 -16.24 -16.33
C VAL A 93 6.02 -15.32 -16.91
N PRO A 94 5.13 -15.82 -17.76
CA PRO A 94 4.19 -15.00 -18.53
C PRO A 94 3.04 -14.42 -17.71
N ALA A 95 2.98 -14.62 -16.42
CA ALA A 95 1.87 -14.14 -15.61
C ALA A 95 2.00 -12.65 -15.28
N ARG A 96 1.21 -11.81 -15.92
CA ARG A 96 0.73 -10.60 -15.26
C ARG A 96 -0.17 -11.07 -14.11
N PRO A 97 0.18 -10.83 -12.83
CA PRO A 97 -0.72 -11.15 -11.76
C PRO A 97 -2.04 -10.43 -12.03
N THR A 98 -3.13 -11.17 -12.13
CA THR A 98 -4.48 -10.59 -12.20
C THR A 98 -4.63 -9.67 -11.00
N ARG A 99 -4.92 -8.40 -11.26
CA ARG A 99 -5.11 -7.42 -10.19
C ARG A 99 -6.30 -7.90 -9.35
N ALA A 100 -6.08 -8.09 -8.05
CA ALA A 100 -7.14 -8.52 -7.17
C ALA A 100 -8.27 -7.49 -7.18
N THR A 101 -9.51 -7.95 -7.25
CA THR A 101 -10.69 -7.10 -7.13
C THR A 101 -10.68 -6.44 -5.76
N PRO A 102 -10.83 -5.10 -5.66
CA PRO A 102 -10.85 -4.43 -4.38
C PRO A 102 -12.12 -4.80 -3.60
N TYR A 103 -11.97 -4.93 -2.30
CA TYR A 103 -13.11 -5.02 -1.39
C TYR A 103 -13.60 -3.61 -1.09
N LEU A 104 -14.71 -3.20 -1.68
CA LEU A 104 -15.29 -1.89 -1.41
C LEU A 104 -16.09 -1.97 -0.10
N TYR A 105 -15.56 -1.32 0.93
CA TYR A 105 -16.21 -1.25 2.23
C TYR A 105 -17.41 -0.30 2.19
N SER A 106 -18.50 -0.69 2.84
CA SER A 106 -19.58 0.23 3.21
C SER A 106 -19.22 0.98 4.49
N GLU A 107 -19.94 2.05 4.78
CA GLU A 107 -19.79 2.82 6.01
C GLU A 107 -20.09 1.96 7.26
N GLN A 108 -21.12 1.12 7.18
CA GLN A 108 -21.48 0.19 8.25
C GLN A 108 -20.37 -0.84 8.51
N GLU A 109 -19.76 -1.39 7.46
CA GLU A 109 -18.64 -2.33 7.57
C GLU A 109 -17.41 -1.67 8.21
N VAL A 110 -17.10 -0.43 7.85
CA VAL A 110 -15.97 0.30 8.47
C VAL A 110 -16.26 0.58 9.94
N THR A 111 -17.46 1.02 10.27
CA THR A 111 -17.89 1.24 11.66
C THR A 111 -17.77 -0.05 12.47
N ALA A 112 -18.20 -1.19 11.93
CA ALA A 112 -18.06 -2.49 12.58
C ALA A 112 -16.60 -2.89 12.78
N VAL A 113 -15.72 -2.65 11.78
CA VAL A 113 -14.27 -2.91 11.89
C VAL A 113 -13.63 -2.02 12.95
N MET A 114 -14.01 -0.74 13.03
CA MET A 114 -13.51 0.17 14.07
C MET A 114 -14.00 -0.27 15.47
N ALA A 115 -15.27 -0.62 15.61
CA ALA A 115 -15.83 -1.13 16.84
C ALA A 115 -15.16 -2.43 17.28
N ALA A 116 -14.83 -3.33 16.34
CA ALA A 116 -14.13 -4.58 16.64
C ALA A 116 -12.73 -4.38 17.27
N ALA A 117 -12.19 -3.15 17.26
CA ALA A 117 -10.91 -2.86 17.90
C ALA A 117 -10.90 -3.17 19.41
N HIS A 118 -12.07 -3.19 20.09
CA HIS A 118 -12.16 -3.59 21.50
C HIS A 118 -11.73 -5.05 21.74
N SER A 119 -11.73 -5.91 20.72
CA SER A 119 -11.25 -7.29 20.81
C SER A 119 -9.72 -7.43 20.93
N LEU A 120 -8.98 -6.35 20.71
CA LEU A 120 -7.54 -6.34 20.86
C LEU A 120 -7.14 -6.24 22.33
N GLY A 121 -6.16 -7.04 22.75
CA GLY A 121 -5.80 -7.21 24.16
C GLY A 121 -5.18 -5.99 24.87
N SER A 122 -4.90 -4.86 24.18
CA SER A 122 -4.29 -3.68 24.78
C SER A 122 -5.11 -2.43 24.47
N PRO A 123 -5.46 -1.61 25.50
CA PRO A 123 -6.18 -0.35 25.29
C PRO A 123 -5.53 0.59 24.30
N MET A 124 -4.18 0.64 24.26
CA MET A 124 -3.44 1.43 23.29
C MET A 124 -3.61 0.87 21.86
N ARG A 125 -3.54 -0.46 21.68
CA ARG A 125 -3.82 -1.08 20.39
C ARG A 125 -5.25 -0.82 19.93
N GLN A 126 -6.22 -0.94 20.84
CA GLN A 126 -7.64 -0.66 20.55
C GLN A 126 -7.79 0.76 19.99
N ALA A 127 -7.27 1.76 20.71
CA ALA A 127 -7.34 3.15 20.30
C ALA A 127 -6.64 3.39 18.95
N SER A 128 -5.39 2.91 18.80
CA SER A 128 -4.61 3.14 17.59
C SER A 128 -5.20 2.45 16.37
N TYR A 129 -5.70 1.22 16.50
CA TYR A 129 -6.24 0.48 15.35
C TYR A 129 -7.57 1.06 14.88
N ALA A 130 -8.44 1.48 15.79
CA ALA A 130 -9.65 2.22 15.44
C ALA A 130 -9.31 3.53 14.71
N ALA A 131 -8.36 4.32 15.26
CA ALA A 131 -7.91 5.56 14.64
C ALA A 131 -7.28 5.33 13.24
N ILE A 132 -6.47 4.28 13.07
CA ILE A 132 -5.88 3.93 11.77
C ILE A 132 -6.97 3.62 10.74
N VAL A 133 -7.93 2.77 11.10
CA VAL A 133 -9.03 2.40 10.18
C VAL A 133 -9.85 3.62 9.79
N GLY A 134 -10.24 4.45 10.76
CA GLY A 134 -10.97 5.69 10.52
C GLY A 134 -10.19 6.68 9.64
N LEU A 135 -8.90 6.87 9.92
CA LEU A 135 -8.03 7.75 9.15
C LEU A 135 -7.89 7.28 7.69
N LEU A 136 -7.65 6.00 7.47
CA LEU A 136 -7.54 5.43 6.13
C LEU A 136 -8.86 5.54 5.33
N TRP A 137 -9.99 5.36 6.01
CA TRP A 137 -11.32 5.53 5.43
C TRP A 137 -11.64 6.97 5.08
N ALA A 138 -11.31 7.91 5.96
CA ALA A 138 -11.63 9.32 5.79
C ALA A 138 -10.75 10.02 4.75
N THR A 139 -9.49 9.57 4.59
CA THR A 139 -8.50 10.27 3.77
C THR A 139 -8.05 9.48 2.53
N GLY A 140 -8.27 8.17 2.50
CA GLY A 140 -7.72 7.33 1.44
C GLY A 140 -6.20 7.33 1.35
N MET A 141 -5.46 7.82 2.35
CA MET A 141 -4.01 7.80 2.36
C MET A 141 -3.46 6.37 2.34
N ARG A 142 -2.19 6.19 1.96
CA ARG A 142 -1.57 4.86 2.01
C ARG A 142 -1.30 4.46 3.46
N VAL A 143 -1.45 3.18 3.77
CA VAL A 143 -1.19 2.65 5.13
C VAL A 143 0.20 3.04 5.64
N GLY A 144 1.23 2.97 4.77
CA GLY A 144 2.58 3.38 5.13
C GLY A 144 2.71 4.88 5.40
N GLU A 145 1.93 5.72 4.73
CA GLU A 145 1.88 7.17 4.98
C GLU A 145 1.23 7.45 6.34
N ALA A 146 0.13 6.77 6.68
CA ALA A 146 -0.49 6.90 8.00
C ALA A 146 0.48 6.50 9.12
N PHE A 147 1.24 5.42 8.95
CA PHE A 147 2.24 5.00 9.95
C PHE A 147 3.43 5.95 10.04
N ALA A 148 3.76 6.66 8.97
CA ALA A 148 4.87 7.61 8.94
C ALA A 148 4.55 8.93 9.64
N LEU A 149 3.27 9.26 9.86
CA LEU A 149 2.88 10.50 10.53
C LEU A 149 3.51 10.62 11.91
N ASP A 150 4.15 11.76 12.15
CA ASP A 150 4.55 12.23 13.47
C ASP A 150 3.48 13.13 14.06
N THR A 151 3.53 13.38 15.36
CA THR A 151 2.57 14.28 16.00
C THR A 151 2.64 15.69 15.40
N ALA A 152 3.82 16.16 15.01
CA ALA A 152 4.03 17.45 14.34
C ALA A 152 3.45 17.54 12.91
N ASP A 153 3.09 16.40 12.30
CA ASP A 153 2.49 16.34 10.97
C ASP A 153 0.96 16.46 10.99
N VAL A 154 0.37 16.52 12.19
CA VAL A 154 -1.08 16.55 12.39
C VAL A 154 -1.48 17.90 12.98
N ASP A 155 -1.90 18.81 12.12
CA ASP A 155 -2.49 20.10 12.51
C ASP A 155 -4.00 19.92 12.70
N LEU A 156 -4.41 19.71 13.96
CA LEU A 156 -5.83 19.56 14.31
C LEU A 156 -6.59 20.89 14.22
N ALA A 157 -5.92 22.03 14.43
CA ALA A 157 -6.55 23.33 14.38
C ALA A 157 -6.78 23.79 12.92
N GLY A 158 -5.78 23.58 12.06
CA GLY A 158 -5.88 23.87 10.63
C GLY A 158 -6.60 22.82 9.82
N GLY A 159 -6.89 21.64 10.39
CA GLY A 159 -7.54 20.53 9.68
C GLY A 159 -6.67 19.94 8.56
N VAL A 160 -5.35 19.86 8.78
CA VAL A 160 -4.39 19.45 7.76
C VAL A 160 -3.45 18.36 8.27
N LEU A 161 -3.21 17.35 7.42
CA LEU A 161 -2.18 16.32 7.64
C LEU A 161 -1.05 16.53 6.65
N THR A 162 0.20 16.59 7.12
CA THR A 162 1.39 16.68 6.28
C THR A 162 1.96 15.30 6.01
N VAL A 163 1.84 14.82 4.79
CA VAL A 163 2.44 13.54 4.37
C VAL A 163 3.83 13.81 3.81
N ARG A 164 4.86 13.49 4.61
CA ARG A 164 6.27 13.68 4.23
C ARG A 164 6.81 12.46 3.50
N GLU A 165 7.83 12.68 2.67
CA GLU A 165 8.59 11.62 1.98
C GLU A 165 7.73 10.51 1.36
N ALA A 166 6.57 10.86 0.81
CA ALA A 166 5.78 9.93 0.02
C ALA A 166 6.62 9.30 -1.10
N LYS A 167 6.06 8.36 -1.84
CA LYS A 167 6.75 7.73 -2.96
C LYS A 167 7.41 8.80 -3.86
N PHE A 168 8.72 8.69 -4.08
CA PHE A 168 9.61 9.65 -4.78
C PHE A 168 9.95 10.94 -4.00
N GLY A 169 9.93 10.91 -2.65
CA GLY A 169 10.35 12.03 -1.81
C GLY A 169 9.39 13.24 -1.79
N LYS A 170 8.18 13.10 -2.36
CA LYS A 170 7.22 14.21 -2.41
C LYS A 170 6.53 14.40 -1.06
N THR A 171 6.41 15.65 -0.64
CA THR A 171 5.58 16.07 0.49
C THR A 171 4.25 16.61 -0.05
N ARG A 172 3.15 16.35 0.62
CA ARG A 172 1.84 16.93 0.32
C ARG A 172 1.03 17.15 1.59
N GLU A 173 0.19 18.13 1.55
CA GLU A 173 -0.81 18.41 2.57
C GLU A 173 -2.14 17.76 2.19
N LEU A 174 -2.79 17.15 3.17
CA LEU A 174 -4.11 16.54 3.05
C LEU A 174 -5.07 17.29 3.97
N PRO A 175 -5.92 18.18 3.43
CA PRO A 175 -7.02 18.75 4.20
C PRO A 175 -7.99 17.63 4.59
N VAL A 176 -8.45 17.65 5.83
CA VAL A 176 -9.39 16.68 6.38
C VAL A 176 -10.63 17.38 6.92
N HIS A 177 -11.73 16.64 6.92
CA HIS A 177 -13.00 17.16 7.44
C HIS A 177 -12.95 17.34 8.95
N GLU A 178 -13.73 18.31 9.49
CA GLU A 178 -13.82 18.63 10.92
C GLU A 178 -14.08 17.37 11.78
N THR A 179 -15.00 16.51 11.38
CA THR A 179 -15.26 15.24 12.10
C THR A 179 -14.06 14.32 12.18
N THR A 180 -13.13 14.41 11.21
CA THR A 180 -11.88 13.66 11.24
C THR A 180 -10.89 14.27 12.22
N THR A 181 -10.79 15.60 12.28
CA THR A 181 -9.94 16.29 13.26
C THR A 181 -10.41 16.07 14.68
N GLU A 182 -11.73 16.08 14.93
CA GLU A 182 -12.34 15.73 16.23
C GLU A 182 -11.97 14.30 16.66
N ALA A 183 -12.13 13.32 15.73
CA ALA A 183 -11.79 11.94 16.02
C ALA A 183 -10.30 11.73 16.29
N LEU A 184 -9.42 12.42 15.55
CA LEU A 184 -7.98 12.39 15.78
C LEU A 184 -7.59 13.09 17.08
N GLY A 185 -8.27 14.18 17.47
CA GLY A 185 -8.12 14.84 18.75
C GLY A 185 -8.47 13.93 19.92
N ALA A 186 -9.63 13.28 19.86
CA ALA A 186 -10.05 12.30 20.85
C ALA A 186 -9.07 11.12 20.96
N TYR A 187 -8.52 10.66 19.82
CA TYR A 187 -7.45 9.66 19.82
C TYR A 187 -6.20 10.19 20.53
N LEU A 188 -5.76 11.41 20.25
CA LEU A 188 -4.56 12.01 20.82
C LEU A 188 -4.68 12.16 22.35
N GLU A 189 -5.82 12.60 22.85
CA GLU A 189 -6.10 12.67 24.30
C GLU A 189 -6.05 11.27 24.93
N ARG A 190 -6.70 10.28 24.31
CA ARG A 190 -6.66 8.90 24.79
C ARG A 190 -5.24 8.33 24.77
N ARG A 191 -4.49 8.61 23.71
CA ARG A 191 -3.08 8.24 23.56
C ARG A 191 -2.22 8.81 24.70
N HIS A 192 -2.39 10.10 25.05
CA HIS A 192 -1.63 10.75 26.13
C HIS A 192 -1.95 10.11 27.49
N ARG A 193 -3.22 9.75 27.76
CA ARG A 193 -3.58 9.05 28.99
C ARG A 193 -3.00 7.63 29.07
N LEU A 194 -2.96 6.89 27.94
CA LEU A 194 -2.48 5.50 27.89
C LEU A 194 -0.95 5.38 27.77
N CYS A 195 -0.30 6.36 27.20
CA CYS A 195 1.15 6.41 26.98
C CYS A 195 1.66 7.85 27.13
N PRO A 196 1.83 8.35 28.40
CA PRO A 196 2.24 9.72 28.67
C PRO A 196 3.65 10.05 28.16
N GLN A 197 4.52 9.04 28.11
CA GLN A 197 5.93 9.18 27.69
C GLN A 197 6.21 8.20 26.54
N PRO A 198 5.80 8.52 25.30
CA PRO A 198 6.08 7.67 24.15
C PRO A 198 7.57 7.72 23.80
N THR A 199 8.10 6.59 23.35
CA THR A 199 9.50 6.47 22.91
C THR A 199 9.70 6.87 21.44
N SER A 200 8.64 7.37 20.79
CA SER A 200 8.64 7.74 19.37
C SER A 200 7.81 9.01 19.15
N PRO A 201 8.21 9.90 18.22
CA PRO A 201 7.41 11.05 17.82
C PRO A 201 6.15 10.68 17.03
N ALA A 202 5.96 9.38 16.70
CA ALA A 202 4.86 8.90 15.88
C ALA A 202 3.49 9.31 16.44
N PHE A 203 2.61 9.77 15.57
CA PHE A 203 1.23 10.06 15.93
C PHE A 203 0.49 8.78 16.36
N LEU A 204 0.62 7.70 15.60
CA LEU A 204 -0.01 6.41 15.85
C LEU A 204 0.96 5.47 16.59
N LEU A 205 0.62 5.08 17.82
CA LEU A 205 1.51 4.30 18.69
C LEU A 205 1.10 2.81 18.76
N SER A 206 2.11 1.98 18.90
CA SER A 206 1.96 0.58 19.32
C SER A 206 1.68 0.48 20.83
N ALA A 207 1.39 -0.72 21.34
CA ALA A 207 1.25 -0.96 22.77
C ALA A 207 2.55 -0.66 23.56
N ALA A 208 3.71 -0.69 22.90
CA ALA A 208 5.00 -0.40 23.51
C ALA A 208 5.39 1.09 23.41
N GLY A 209 4.50 1.99 23.00
CA GLY A 209 4.81 3.42 22.83
C GLY A 209 5.71 3.74 21.64
N THR A 210 5.94 2.78 20.74
CA THR A 210 6.70 2.96 19.50
C THR A 210 5.77 3.14 18.31
N ARG A 211 6.33 3.50 17.14
CA ARG A 211 5.60 3.56 15.87
C ARG A 211 4.94 2.22 15.52
N VAL A 212 3.70 2.24 15.04
CA VAL A 212 3.01 1.03 14.55
C VAL A 212 3.74 0.46 13.34
N ARG A 213 3.97 -0.84 13.33
CA ARG A 213 4.58 -1.56 12.20
C ARG A 213 3.52 -2.25 11.37
N TYR A 214 3.73 -2.25 10.04
CA TYR A 214 2.75 -2.82 9.11
C TYR A 214 2.42 -4.29 9.39
N ASP A 215 3.42 -5.12 9.67
CA ASP A 215 3.24 -6.55 9.90
C ASP A 215 2.31 -6.81 11.10
N ASN A 216 2.52 -6.09 12.20
CA ASN A 216 1.69 -6.18 13.40
C ASN A 216 0.27 -5.66 13.14
N PHE A 217 0.16 -4.53 12.43
CA PHE A 217 -1.14 -3.98 12.06
C PHE A 217 -1.90 -4.92 11.13
N HIS A 218 -1.24 -5.51 10.13
CA HIS A 218 -1.89 -6.42 9.19
C HIS A 218 -2.53 -7.62 9.89
N LEU A 219 -1.82 -8.24 10.82
CA LEU A 219 -2.35 -9.36 11.63
C LEU A 219 -3.53 -8.92 12.51
N GLY A 220 -3.40 -7.78 13.18
CA GLY A 220 -4.50 -7.23 13.99
C GLY A 220 -5.70 -6.81 13.14
N PHE A 221 -5.48 -6.22 11.97
CA PHE A 221 -6.57 -5.88 11.04
C PHE A 221 -7.36 -7.12 10.58
N GLN A 222 -6.68 -8.23 10.31
CA GLN A 222 -7.35 -9.50 10.02
C GLN A 222 -8.21 -9.99 11.20
N GLN A 223 -7.77 -9.76 12.44
CA GLN A 223 -8.55 -10.02 13.62
C GLN A 223 -9.80 -9.12 13.68
N LEU A 224 -9.65 -7.81 13.43
CA LEU A 224 -10.77 -6.87 13.37
C LEU A 224 -11.82 -7.29 12.34
N VAL A 225 -11.38 -7.61 11.12
CA VAL A 225 -12.25 -8.07 10.03
C VAL A 225 -13.08 -9.29 10.45
N ARG A 226 -12.44 -10.28 11.10
CA ARG A 226 -13.15 -11.48 11.60
C ARG A 226 -14.16 -11.15 12.68
N HIS A 227 -13.80 -10.30 13.66
CA HIS A 227 -14.71 -9.91 14.75
C HIS A 227 -15.86 -9.03 14.25
N ALA A 228 -15.64 -8.25 13.21
CA ALA A 228 -16.68 -7.48 12.54
C ALA A 228 -17.58 -8.33 11.64
N GLY A 229 -17.34 -9.65 11.53
CA GLY A 229 -18.13 -10.56 10.71
C GLY A 229 -17.96 -10.38 9.20
N LEU A 230 -16.92 -9.68 8.74
CA LEU A 230 -16.69 -9.46 7.31
C LEU A 230 -16.04 -10.69 6.67
N ASN A 231 -16.62 -11.13 5.57
CA ASN A 231 -16.15 -12.28 4.81
C ASN A 231 -15.60 -11.87 3.43
N ALA A 232 -14.76 -12.72 2.85
CA ALA A 232 -14.36 -12.57 1.46
C ALA A 232 -15.59 -12.72 0.54
N ARG A 233 -15.74 -11.80 -0.42
CA ARG A 233 -16.79 -11.88 -1.45
C ARG A 233 -16.43 -12.86 -2.55
N SER A 234 -15.11 -13.15 -2.72
CA SER A 234 -14.58 -14.19 -3.61
C SER A 234 -13.13 -14.53 -3.23
N ALA A 235 -12.53 -15.53 -3.89
CA ALA A 235 -11.11 -15.86 -3.72
C ALA A 235 -10.17 -14.66 -3.97
N HIS A 236 -10.58 -13.71 -4.83
CA HIS A 236 -9.80 -12.54 -5.23
C HIS A 236 -10.31 -11.23 -4.63
N CYS A 237 -11.42 -11.25 -3.85
CA CYS A 237 -12.02 -10.07 -3.23
C CYS A 237 -12.14 -10.30 -1.71
N ARG A 238 -11.08 -9.95 -0.97
CA ARG A 238 -10.98 -10.12 0.49
C ARG A 238 -10.75 -8.77 1.14
N PRO A 239 -11.31 -8.51 2.34
CA PRO A 239 -11.05 -7.28 3.08
C PRO A 239 -9.57 -7.08 3.38
N ARG A 240 -8.98 -5.98 2.92
CA ARG A 240 -7.57 -5.61 3.14
C ARG A 240 -7.48 -4.14 3.57
N PRO A 241 -6.47 -3.74 4.35
CA PRO A 241 -6.30 -2.34 4.75
C PRO A 241 -6.23 -1.38 3.55
N HIS A 242 -5.60 -1.79 2.44
CA HIS A 242 -5.47 -0.94 1.25
C HIS A 242 -6.81 -0.71 0.53
N ASP A 243 -7.78 -1.58 0.73
CA ASP A 243 -9.10 -1.47 0.14
C ASP A 243 -9.94 -0.32 0.75
N LEU A 244 -9.58 0.17 1.96
CA LEU A 244 -10.15 1.41 2.52
C LEU A 244 -9.87 2.62 1.62
N ARG A 245 -8.66 2.69 1.04
CA ARG A 245 -8.31 3.72 0.06
C ARG A 245 -9.10 3.55 -1.25
N HIS A 246 -9.32 2.32 -1.70
CA HIS A 246 -10.16 2.07 -2.88
C HIS A 246 -11.60 2.52 -2.62
N SER A 247 -12.13 2.21 -1.44
CA SER A 247 -13.48 2.63 -1.02
C SER A 247 -13.59 4.15 -0.92
N PHE A 248 -12.58 4.85 -0.38
CA PHE A 248 -12.52 6.31 -0.37
C PHE A 248 -12.61 6.89 -1.78
N ALA A 249 -11.77 6.41 -2.70
CA ALA A 249 -11.73 6.92 -4.07
C ALA A 249 -13.06 6.68 -4.80
N VAL A 250 -13.62 5.47 -4.70
CA VAL A 250 -14.91 5.13 -5.32
C VAL A 250 -16.03 5.97 -4.73
N ARG A 251 -16.11 6.10 -3.40
CA ARG A 251 -17.12 6.92 -2.72
C ARG A 251 -17.04 8.39 -3.14
N THR A 252 -15.84 8.94 -3.25
CA THR A 252 -15.64 10.32 -3.72
C THR A 252 -16.15 10.50 -5.15
N LEU A 253 -15.80 9.59 -6.06
CA LEU A 253 -16.25 9.64 -7.45
C LEU A 253 -17.76 9.46 -7.56
N THR A 254 -18.36 8.51 -6.84
CA THR A 254 -19.81 8.29 -6.77
C THR A 254 -20.53 9.54 -6.27
N GLY A 255 -19.99 10.18 -5.21
CA GLY A 255 -20.54 11.44 -4.71
C GLY A 255 -20.50 12.56 -5.77
N TRP A 256 -19.42 12.69 -6.53
CA TRP A 256 -19.33 13.67 -7.60
C TRP A 256 -20.34 13.41 -8.73
N TYR A 257 -20.48 12.16 -9.17
CA TYR A 257 -21.50 11.81 -10.18
C TYR A 257 -22.91 12.14 -9.71
N ARG A 258 -23.27 11.75 -8.48
CA ARG A 258 -24.60 11.98 -7.91
C ARG A 258 -24.92 13.47 -7.72
N ASN A 259 -23.92 14.29 -7.41
CA ASN A 259 -24.08 15.74 -7.23
C ASN A 259 -23.88 16.54 -8.54
N GLY A 260 -23.81 15.90 -9.69
CA GLY A 260 -23.66 16.58 -10.98
C GLY A 260 -22.32 17.28 -11.21
N ILE A 261 -21.31 16.99 -10.38
CA ILE A 261 -19.97 17.59 -10.47
C ILE A 261 -19.26 17.03 -11.72
N ASP A 262 -18.51 17.88 -12.42
CA ASP A 262 -17.65 17.44 -13.52
C ASP A 262 -16.52 16.55 -13.00
N VAL A 263 -16.71 15.23 -13.13
CA VAL A 263 -15.76 14.23 -12.63
C VAL A 263 -14.46 14.31 -13.39
N GLU A 264 -14.45 14.59 -14.69
CA GLU A 264 -13.25 14.66 -15.51
C GLU A 264 -12.36 15.82 -15.06
N ALA A 265 -12.93 16.98 -14.85
CA ALA A 265 -12.23 18.16 -14.32
C ALA A 265 -11.70 17.94 -12.88
N MET A 266 -12.36 17.10 -12.08
CA MET A 266 -11.98 16.82 -10.68
C MET A 266 -10.99 15.67 -10.50
N LEU A 267 -10.86 14.77 -11.47
CA LEU A 267 -9.93 13.61 -11.39
C LEU A 267 -8.48 13.99 -11.11
N PRO A 268 -7.89 15.06 -11.70
CA PRO A 268 -6.52 15.49 -11.36
C PRO A 268 -6.38 15.89 -9.90
N ARG A 269 -7.41 16.52 -9.31
CA ARG A 269 -7.40 16.90 -7.89
C ARG A 269 -7.40 15.66 -6.98
N LEU A 270 -8.26 14.67 -7.28
CA LEU A 270 -8.26 13.39 -6.55
C LEU A 270 -6.92 12.65 -6.71
N SER A 271 -6.35 12.67 -7.92
CA SER A 271 -5.05 12.07 -8.19
C SER A 271 -3.94 12.69 -7.33
N THR A 272 -3.91 14.02 -7.24
CA THR A 272 -2.97 14.79 -6.40
C THR A 272 -3.20 14.51 -4.92
N TYR A 273 -4.45 14.57 -4.45
CA TYR A 273 -4.83 14.27 -3.07
C TYR A 273 -4.36 12.87 -2.65
N LEU A 274 -4.64 11.88 -3.48
CA LEU A 274 -4.20 10.50 -3.24
C LEU A 274 -2.67 10.33 -3.41
N GLY A 275 -1.95 11.25 -4.03
CA GLY A 275 -0.52 11.13 -4.30
C GLY A 275 -0.22 10.06 -5.36
N HIS A 276 -1.00 10.00 -6.41
CA HIS A 276 -0.71 9.18 -7.59
C HIS A 276 0.33 9.87 -8.47
N VAL A 277 1.30 9.10 -8.98
CA VAL A 277 2.34 9.60 -9.87
C VAL A 277 1.80 9.76 -11.30
N HIS A 278 0.88 8.87 -11.68
CA HIS A 278 0.25 8.88 -13.00
C HIS A 278 -1.27 8.90 -12.84
N PRO A 279 -1.99 9.79 -13.54
CA PRO A 279 -3.46 9.87 -13.50
C PRO A 279 -4.15 8.55 -13.82
N GLY A 280 -3.57 7.71 -14.67
CA GLY A 280 -4.07 6.37 -15.01
C GLY A 280 -4.32 5.46 -13.79
N GLN A 281 -3.66 5.73 -12.65
CA GLN A 281 -3.93 5.01 -11.40
C GLN A 281 -5.28 5.43 -10.80
N THR A 282 -5.73 6.65 -11.06
CA THR A 282 -7.03 7.16 -10.61
C THR A 282 -8.14 6.74 -11.59
N TYR A 283 -7.89 6.78 -12.88
CA TYR A 283 -8.82 6.29 -13.91
C TYR A 283 -9.24 4.84 -13.71
N TRP A 284 -8.35 4.03 -13.14
CA TRP A 284 -8.69 2.64 -12.83
C TRP A 284 -9.89 2.49 -11.90
N TYR A 285 -10.14 3.45 -11.00
CA TYR A 285 -11.30 3.40 -10.10
C TYR A 285 -12.62 3.50 -10.87
N LEU A 286 -12.67 4.21 -11.99
CA LEU A 286 -13.86 4.32 -12.83
C LEU A 286 -14.29 2.97 -13.40
N SER A 287 -13.31 2.10 -13.74
CA SER A 287 -13.59 0.74 -14.26
C SER A 287 -13.74 -0.32 -13.18
N ALA A 288 -13.34 -0.02 -11.94
CA ALA A 288 -13.30 -0.99 -10.85
C ALA A 288 -14.63 -1.14 -10.09
N ALA A 289 -15.56 -0.20 -10.25
CA ALA A 289 -16.86 -0.19 -9.57
C ALA A 289 -18.01 -0.17 -10.59
N PRO A 290 -18.82 -1.24 -10.67
CA PRO A 290 -19.98 -1.30 -11.59
C PRO A 290 -20.95 -0.14 -11.41
N GLU A 291 -21.14 0.33 -10.17
CA GLU A 291 -21.99 1.48 -9.85
C GLU A 291 -21.53 2.76 -10.57
N LEU A 292 -20.21 3.01 -10.63
CA LEU A 292 -19.65 4.17 -11.33
C LEU A 292 -19.89 4.09 -12.84
N LEU A 293 -19.83 2.89 -13.42
CA LEU A 293 -20.13 2.68 -14.84
C LEU A 293 -21.61 2.95 -15.14
N GLY A 294 -22.53 2.54 -14.23
CA GLY A 294 -23.96 2.84 -14.33
C GLY A 294 -24.21 4.35 -14.31
N LEU A 295 -23.69 5.07 -13.33
CA LEU A 295 -23.84 6.53 -13.22
C LEU A 295 -23.21 7.29 -14.41
N ALA A 296 -22.11 6.82 -14.95
CA ALA A 296 -21.51 7.40 -16.15
C ALA A 296 -22.40 7.19 -17.39
N ALA A 297 -23.01 6.01 -17.54
CA ALA A 297 -23.93 5.71 -18.63
C ALA A 297 -25.22 6.55 -18.56
N GLU A 298 -25.81 6.69 -17.37
CA GLU A 298 -26.97 7.56 -17.14
C GLU A 298 -26.68 9.00 -17.53
N ARG A 299 -25.52 9.53 -17.14
CA ARG A 299 -25.11 10.90 -17.50
C ARG A 299 -24.94 11.09 -19.00
N LEU A 300 -24.37 10.12 -19.70
CA LEU A 300 -24.24 10.16 -21.16
C LEU A 300 -25.59 10.15 -21.85
N ALA A 301 -26.56 9.37 -21.36
CA ALA A 301 -27.92 9.34 -21.89
C ALA A 301 -28.59 10.71 -21.77
N HIS A 302 -28.55 11.34 -20.59
CA HIS A 302 -29.12 12.69 -20.37
C HIS A 302 -28.46 13.78 -21.23
N THR A 303 -27.13 13.70 -21.43
CA THR A 303 -26.44 14.68 -22.29
C THR A 303 -26.83 14.54 -23.77
N SER A 304 -27.08 13.30 -24.23
CA SER A 304 -27.51 13.03 -25.60
C SER A 304 -28.93 13.46 -25.86
N GLU A 305 -29.81 13.43 -24.85
CA GLU A 305 -31.19 13.95 -24.95
C GLU A 305 -31.24 15.48 -24.95
N ALA A 306 -30.35 16.14 -24.22
CA ALA A 306 -30.29 17.61 -24.18
C ALA A 306 -29.72 18.26 -25.46
N HIS A 307 -29.11 17.47 -26.35
CA HIS A 307 -28.57 17.92 -27.64
C HIS A 307 -29.45 17.52 -28.84
N ARG A 308 -30.65 16.96 -28.61
CA ARG A 308 -31.71 16.73 -29.60
C ARG A 308 -32.79 17.76 -29.46
#